data_6eac800f43a63301ee198363b044ed79
#
_entry.id   6eac800f43a63301ee198363b044ed79
#
_cell.length_a   1.000
_cell.length_b   1.000
_cell.length_c   1.000
_cell.angle_alpha   90.00
_cell.angle_beta   90.00
_cell.angle_gamma   90.00
#
_symmetry.space_group_name_H-M   'P 1'
#
loop_
_entity.id
_entity.type
_entity.pdbx_description
1 polymer ?
#
loop_
_entity_poly.entity_id
_entity_poly.type
_entity_poly.pdbx_seq_one_letter_code
_entity_poly.pdbx_strand_id
1 'polypeptide(L)'
;TDDKDHEITAEYQIVRRGGEAVTEVIRTASQKLKAHETSTIQTSLQVERPELWTVLNDKPALYELVTRIYRDGQLVDAKKDLFGYRYYNWTPNEGFSLNGQRIKFHGVSLHHDPGALGAEENYKAEYRRLKQMKEMGVNSIRTTHNPASEQTLQIAAELGLMVQEEAFDTWYGGKKPYDYGRFFEKDATHPEAKKGEKWSDYDLRTMVERGKNNPAIVMWSIGNEIGEANGDAHSLATVKRLVKVIKSVDKTRYVTMGADKFRFGDGSGGHEKIADELDAVGFNYSEDNYKALRAKHPNWLIYGSETSSATRTRGSYFHPEQEWVGSNQSWRNYEQSDYGNDRVGWGKTATASWTFDRDNAGYAGQFIWTGTDYIGEPTPWHNQNSTPVKSSYFGIVDTAGIPKNDYYLYQSQWVSAKKKPMVHLLPHWNWEDQELADNVADAENKIPVRAYSNAASVELFLNNQSLGLKKFNKKETSDGRSYQEGANPHELYLEWKVAYQPGTLEAVARDDQGKEIARDKIVTAGQPAGVRLVKEEHAIA
;
A
#
# COMPACT_ATOMS: atom_id res chain seq x y z
N THR A 1 -20.91 -5.90 36.22
CA THR A 1 -21.42 -7.12 36.85
C THR A 1 -21.22 -7.05 38.35
N ASP A 2 -22.29 -6.86 39.10
CA ASP A 2 -22.30 -7.00 40.55
C ASP A 2 -23.59 -7.71 40.99
N ASP A 3 -23.78 -7.92 42.29
CA ASP A 3 -24.87 -8.71 42.86
C ASP A 3 -26.15 -7.89 43.08
N LYS A 4 -26.32 -6.74 42.40
CA LYS A 4 -27.47 -5.85 42.58
C LYS A 4 -28.14 -5.52 41.26
N ASP A 5 -29.42 -5.18 41.36
CA ASP A 5 -30.16 -4.58 40.23
C ASP A 5 -29.79 -3.10 40.11
N HIS A 6 -29.67 -2.63 38.86
CA HIS A 6 -29.32 -1.24 38.55
C HIS A 6 -30.20 -0.66 37.47
N GLU A 7 -30.37 0.66 37.51
CA GLU A 7 -30.94 1.42 36.40
C GLU A 7 -29.82 1.92 35.47
N ILE A 8 -29.88 1.53 34.21
CA ILE A 8 -28.88 1.89 33.19
C ILE A 8 -29.50 2.85 32.17
N THR A 9 -28.78 3.93 31.91
CA THR A 9 -29.09 4.88 30.85
C THR A 9 -27.85 5.07 29.98
N ALA A 10 -28.03 5.23 28.68
CA ALA A 10 -26.94 5.56 27.76
C ALA A 10 -27.19 6.91 27.08
N GLU A 11 -26.13 7.66 26.89
CA GLU A 11 -26.11 8.85 26.04
C GLU A 11 -25.23 8.64 24.85
N TYR A 12 -25.67 9.15 23.69
CA TYR A 12 -24.95 9.10 22.43
C TYR A 12 -24.91 10.47 21.79
N GLN A 13 -23.76 10.81 21.22
CA GLN A 13 -23.58 12.04 20.46
C GLN A 13 -22.55 11.81 19.35
N ILE A 14 -22.80 12.33 18.16
CA ILE A 14 -21.79 12.38 17.10
C ILE A 14 -21.12 13.74 17.14
N VAL A 15 -19.79 13.72 17.18
CA VAL A 15 -18.96 14.92 17.11
C VAL A 15 -17.99 14.80 15.93
N ARG A 16 -17.55 15.91 15.35
CA ARG A 16 -16.38 15.90 14.47
C ARG A 16 -15.15 15.52 15.29
N ARG A 17 -14.18 14.88 14.66
CA ARG A 17 -12.88 14.71 15.30
C ARG A 17 -12.30 16.09 15.66
N GLY A 18 -12.02 16.32 16.92
CA GLY A 18 -11.67 17.64 17.44
C GLY A 18 -12.75 18.29 18.33
N GLY A 19 -13.94 17.64 18.45
CA GLY A 19 -14.91 17.95 19.51
C GLY A 19 -16.11 18.80 19.11
N GLU A 20 -16.23 19.26 17.86
CA GLU A 20 -17.42 20.00 17.38
C GLU A 20 -18.63 19.06 17.32
N ALA A 21 -19.71 19.42 18.03
CA ALA A 21 -20.94 18.63 18.04
C ALA A 21 -21.64 18.69 16.67
N VAL A 22 -22.02 17.50 16.17
CA VAL A 22 -22.75 17.33 14.89
C VAL A 22 -24.21 16.99 15.16
N THR A 23 -24.48 16.28 16.26
CA THR A 23 -25.85 15.96 16.70
C THR A 23 -26.09 16.48 18.11
N GLU A 24 -27.37 16.64 18.45
CA GLU A 24 -27.77 16.72 19.84
C GLU A 24 -27.44 15.43 20.59
N VAL A 25 -27.34 15.51 21.91
CA VAL A 25 -27.19 14.32 22.75
C VAL A 25 -28.52 13.59 22.81
N ILE A 26 -28.49 12.31 22.40
CA ILE A 26 -29.64 11.41 22.57
C ILE A 26 -29.42 10.59 23.83
N ARG A 27 -30.40 10.66 24.73
CA ARG A 27 -30.42 9.85 25.94
C ARG A 27 -31.49 8.76 25.82
N THR A 28 -31.12 7.52 26.12
CA THR A 28 -32.08 6.41 26.11
C THR A 28 -33.00 6.45 27.34
N ALA A 29 -34.16 5.77 27.25
CA ALA A 29 -34.93 5.48 28.42
C ALA A 29 -34.13 4.66 29.43
N SER A 30 -34.41 4.83 30.71
CA SER A 30 -33.81 4.00 31.77
C SER A 30 -34.24 2.54 31.60
N GLN A 31 -33.28 1.63 31.65
CA GLN A 31 -33.49 0.17 31.60
C GLN A 31 -33.04 -0.45 32.92
N LYS A 32 -33.92 -1.18 33.56
CA LYS A 32 -33.57 -1.95 34.76
C LYS A 32 -32.84 -3.23 34.35
N LEU A 33 -31.59 -3.40 34.77
CA LEU A 33 -30.80 -4.62 34.66
C LEU A 33 -30.77 -5.34 36.00
N LYS A 34 -31.07 -6.62 36.00
CA LYS A 34 -30.92 -7.48 37.18
C LYS A 34 -29.44 -7.81 37.41
N ALA A 35 -29.15 -8.22 38.63
CA ALA A 35 -27.85 -8.79 38.97
C ALA A 35 -27.41 -9.83 37.91
N HIS A 36 -26.15 -9.74 37.43
CA HIS A 36 -25.54 -10.64 36.42
C HIS A 36 -26.22 -10.65 35.04
N GLU A 37 -27.19 -9.78 34.77
CA GLU A 37 -27.86 -9.70 33.48
C GLU A 37 -27.01 -8.87 32.49
N THR A 38 -27.06 -9.27 31.21
CA THR A 38 -26.50 -8.48 30.08
C THR A 38 -27.65 -8.03 29.18
N SER A 39 -27.65 -6.79 28.78
CA SER A 39 -28.64 -6.24 27.86
C SER A 39 -27.97 -5.46 26.72
N THR A 40 -28.68 -5.36 25.59
CA THR A 40 -28.26 -4.57 24.44
C THR A 40 -29.21 -3.38 24.28
N ILE A 41 -28.64 -2.17 24.26
CA ILE A 41 -29.37 -0.95 23.94
C ILE A 41 -29.11 -0.62 22.48
N GLN A 42 -30.18 -0.42 21.71
CA GLN A 42 -30.08 0.00 20.31
C GLN A 42 -30.71 1.37 20.13
N THR A 43 -30.01 2.23 19.38
CA THR A 43 -30.51 3.55 18.98
C THR A 43 -29.97 3.91 17.60
N SER A 44 -30.50 4.95 17.01
CA SER A 44 -30.01 5.48 15.74
C SER A 44 -29.85 6.99 15.85
N LEU A 45 -28.73 7.49 15.30
CA LEU A 45 -28.49 8.91 15.11
C LEU A 45 -28.37 9.20 13.62
N GLN A 46 -28.99 10.28 13.18
CA GLN A 46 -28.94 10.71 11.80
C GLN A 46 -28.10 11.97 11.69
N VAL A 47 -27.21 12.01 10.70
CA VAL A 47 -26.46 13.19 10.30
C VAL A 47 -26.88 13.56 8.89
N GLU A 48 -27.42 14.75 8.73
CA GLU A 48 -27.81 15.25 7.41
C GLU A 48 -26.58 15.81 6.69
N ARG A 49 -26.38 15.37 5.44
CA ARG A 49 -25.30 15.81 4.54
C ARG A 49 -23.92 15.78 5.19
N PRO A 50 -23.48 14.64 5.71
CA PRO A 50 -22.17 14.54 6.34
C PRO A 50 -21.08 14.85 5.32
N GLU A 51 -19.99 15.44 5.80
CA GLU A 51 -18.76 15.52 5.02
C GLU A 51 -18.18 14.11 4.84
N LEU A 52 -17.83 13.76 3.61
CA LEU A 52 -17.42 12.38 3.29
C LEU A 52 -15.91 12.19 3.49
N TRP A 53 -15.55 11.06 4.10
CA TRP A 53 -14.17 10.61 4.17
C TRP A 53 -13.64 10.29 2.76
N THR A 54 -12.45 10.78 2.41
CA THR A 54 -11.85 10.57 1.08
C THR A 54 -10.33 10.49 1.17
N VAL A 55 -9.71 9.84 0.17
CA VAL A 55 -8.26 9.77 0.00
C VAL A 55 -7.68 10.99 -0.74
N LEU A 56 -8.53 11.83 -1.30
CA LEU A 56 -8.12 12.96 -2.15
C LEU A 56 -7.76 14.21 -1.34
N ASN A 57 -8.15 14.27 -0.08
CA ASN A 57 -7.88 15.37 0.82
C ASN A 57 -6.73 15.03 1.77
N ASP A 58 -5.99 16.05 2.18
CA ASP A 58 -4.93 15.90 3.18
C ASP A 58 -5.50 15.82 4.62
N LYS A 59 -6.76 16.19 4.80
CA LYS A 59 -7.51 16.11 6.07
C LYS A 59 -8.86 15.42 5.80
N PRO A 60 -8.91 14.09 5.83
CA PRO A 60 -10.16 13.35 5.64
C PRO A 60 -11.17 13.67 6.74
N ALA A 61 -12.45 13.74 6.38
CA ALA A 61 -13.51 13.99 7.34
C ALA A 61 -13.71 12.76 8.25
N LEU A 62 -13.47 12.93 9.53
CA LEU A 62 -13.63 11.90 10.55
C LEU A 62 -14.56 12.39 11.66
N TYR A 63 -15.33 11.45 12.19
CA TYR A 63 -16.29 11.65 13.25
C TYR A 63 -16.01 10.70 14.41
N GLU A 64 -16.48 11.05 15.59
CA GLU A 64 -16.44 10.22 16.78
C GLU A 64 -17.87 10.04 17.30
N LEU A 65 -18.25 8.77 17.52
CA LEU A 65 -19.42 8.47 18.33
C LEU A 65 -19.01 8.47 19.80
N VAL A 66 -19.52 9.44 20.54
CA VAL A 66 -19.31 9.53 21.99
C VAL A 66 -20.44 8.80 22.68
N THR A 67 -20.11 7.73 23.38
CA THR A 67 -21.03 6.95 24.19
C THR A 67 -20.73 7.19 25.66
N ARG A 68 -21.76 7.45 26.48
CA ARG A 68 -21.65 7.55 27.94
C ARG A 68 -22.67 6.64 28.59
N ILE A 69 -22.23 5.86 29.57
CA ILE A 69 -23.08 4.93 30.31
C ILE A 69 -23.25 5.43 31.73
N TYR A 70 -24.49 5.53 32.14
CA TYR A 70 -24.85 5.93 33.50
C TYR A 70 -25.50 4.74 34.23
N ARG A 71 -25.07 4.50 35.46
CA ARG A 71 -25.63 3.55 36.39
C ARG A 71 -26.20 4.30 37.57
N ASP A 72 -27.51 4.13 37.85
CA ASP A 72 -28.23 4.83 38.92
C ASP A 72 -28.01 6.37 38.91
N GLY A 73 -27.96 6.94 37.70
CA GLY A 73 -27.73 8.35 37.46
C GLY A 73 -26.27 8.82 37.49
N GLN A 74 -25.32 7.95 37.82
CA GLN A 74 -23.89 8.28 37.86
C GLN A 74 -23.18 7.77 36.59
N LEU A 75 -22.33 8.63 36.01
CA LEU A 75 -21.48 8.25 34.87
C LEU A 75 -20.49 7.18 35.32
N VAL A 76 -20.52 5.99 34.68
CA VAL A 76 -19.67 4.85 35.01
C VAL A 76 -18.73 4.45 33.88
N ASP A 77 -19.06 4.80 32.64
CA ASP A 77 -18.21 4.51 31.50
C ASP A 77 -18.42 5.51 30.36
N ALA A 78 -17.37 5.77 29.58
CA ALA A 78 -17.43 6.59 28.39
C ALA A 78 -16.44 6.10 27.33
N LYS A 79 -16.90 6.05 26.08
CA LYS A 79 -16.10 5.63 24.94
C LYS A 79 -16.26 6.58 23.76
N LYS A 80 -15.22 6.68 22.95
CA LYS A 80 -15.24 7.34 21.65
C LYS A 80 -14.85 6.34 20.58
N ASP A 81 -15.71 6.15 19.59
CA ASP A 81 -15.46 5.29 18.46
C ASP A 81 -15.29 6.13 17.20
N LEU A 82 -14.12 6.01 16.56
CA LEU A 82 -13.79 6.73 15.32
C LEU A 82 -14.50 6.10 14.14
N PHE A 83 -15.10 6.91 13.28
CA PHE A 83 -15.71 6.48 12.03
C PHE A 83 -15.75 7.60 10.99
N GLY A 84 -16.22 7.27 9.78
CA GLY A 84 -16.40 8.22 8.69
C GLY A 84 -17.51 7.80 7.75
N TYR A 85 -18.11 8.78 7.09
CA TYR A 85 -19.11 8.54 6.06
C TYR A 85 -18.45 8.47 4.70
N ARG A 86 -18.75 7.44 3.92
CA ARG A 86 -18.32 7.27 2.54
C ARG A 86 -19.20 6.26 1.83
N TYR A 87 -19.17 6.28 0.51
CA TYR A 87 -19.70 5.22 -0.32
C TYR A 87 -18.72 4.91 -1.45
N TYR A 88 -18.80 3.73 -2.00
CA TYR A 88 -17.98 3.31 -3.14
C TYR A 88 -18.73 2.36 -4.04
N ASN A 89 -18.28 2.29 -5.28
CA ASN A 89 -18.77 1.37 -6.28
C ASN A 89 -17.58 0.80 -7.07
N TRP A 90 -17.75 -0.40 -7.57
CA TRP A 90 -16.74 -1.03 -8.39
C TRP A 90 -17.41 -1.78 -9.53
N THR A 91 -17.04 -1.43 -10.76
CA THR A 91 -17.54 -2.10 -11.96
C THR A 91 -16.40 -2.73 -12.73
N PRO A 92 -16.68 -3.82 -13.45
CA PRO A 92 -15.65 -4.49 -14.22
C PRO A 92 -14.97 -3.61 -15.27
N ASN A 93 -15.66 -2.69 -15.91
CA ASN A 93 -15.14 -1.89 -17.02
C ASN A 93 -14.51 -0.57 -16.60
N GLU A 94 -15.06 0.05 -15.55
CA GLU A 94 -14.63 1.38 -15.10
C GLU A 94 -13.71 1.35 -13.88
N GLY A 95 -13.56 0.16 -13.24
CA GLY A 95 -12.78 0.02 -12.01
C GLY A 95 -13.51 0.57 -10.78
N PHE A 96 -12.74 1.03 -9.79
CA PHE A 96 -13.22 1.46 -8.49
C PHE A 96 -13.53 2.95 -8.44
N SER A 97 -14.56 3.32 -7.69
CA SER A 97 -14.89 4.72 -7.39
C SER A 97 -15.18 4.91 -5.90
N LEU A 98 -14.73 6.04 -5.36
CA LEU A 98 -15.00 6.48 -3.99
C LEU A 98 -15.77 7.79 -4.03
N ASN A 99 -16.93 7.85 -3.34
CA ASN A 99 -17.80 9.02 -3.31
C ASN A 99 -18.18 9.56 -4.71
N GLY A 100 -18.39 8.63 -5.66
CA GLY A 100 -18.72 8.94 -7.04
C GLY A 100 -17.53 9.36 -7.92
N GLN A 101 -16.34 9.48 -7.37
CA GLN A 101 -15.11 9.76 -8.12
C GLN A 101 -14.35 8.49 -8.43
N ARG A 102 -14.09 8.27 -9.72
CA ARG A 102 -13.27 7.14 -10.16
C ARG A 102 -11.84 7.33 -9.71
N ILE A 103 -11.29 6.33 -9.06
CA ILE A 103 -9.91 6.29 -8.58
C ILE A 103 -9.31 4.91 -8.84
N LYS A 104 -7.99 4.85 -9.00
CA LYS A 104 -7.25 3.58 -8.97
C LYS A 104 -6.60 3.39 -7.62
N PHE A 105 -6.39 2.15 -7.21
CA PHE A 105 -5.55 1.84 -6.07
C PHE A 105 -4.10 2.13 -6.44
N HIS A 106 -3.57 3.23 -5.95
CA HIS A 106 -2.14 3.49 -5.90
C HIS A 106 -1.63 2.92 -4.59
N GLY A 107 -1.51 1.59 -4.54
CA GLY A 107 -1.30 0.85 -3.33
C GLY A 107 0.12 0.36 -3.12
N VAL A 108 0.44 0.10 -1.86
CA VAL A 108 1.64 -0.64 -1.45
C VAL A 108 1.28 -1.74 -0.47
N SER A 109 1.97 -2.88 -0.56
CA SER A 109 1.96 -3.93 0.45
C SER A 109 2.93 -3.58 1.56
N LEU A 110 2.53 -3.79 2.81
CA LEU A 110 3.34 -3.48 3.99
C LEU A 110 3.30 -4.62 5.00
N HIS A 111 4.46 -5.13 5.36
CA HIS A 111 4.63 -5.92 6.58
C HIS A 111 4.61 -5.00 7.82
N HIS A 112 4.33 -5.59 8.98
CA HIS A 112 4.28 -4.87 10.26
C HIS A 112 5.65 -4.84 10.97
N ASP A 113 6.72 -4.57 10.22
CA ASP A 113 8.06 -4.39 10.76
C ASP A 113 8.65 -3.05 10.29
N PRO A 114 8.60 -1.99 11.10
CA PRO A 114 9.23 -0.72 10.78
C PRO A 114 10.76 -0.76 11.02
N GLY A 115 11.45 -1.68 10.34
CA GLY A 115 12.92 -1.79 10.36
C GLY A 115 13.50 -2.21 11.71
N ALA A 116 14.35 -1.39 12.32
CA ALA A 116 15.05 -1.71 13.56
C ALA A 116 14.13 -1.92 14.79
N LEU A 117 12.88 -1.50 14.71
CA LEU A 117 11.88 -1.74 15.77
C LEU A 117 11.26 -3.15 15.68
N GLY A 118 11.50 -3.88 14.58
CA GLY A 118 10.86 -5.17 14.35
C GLY A 118 9.34 -5.02 14.29
N ALA A 119 8.60 -5.92 14.93
CA ALA A 119 7.14 -5.89 14.99
C ALA A 119 6.59 -5.08 16.20
N GLU A 120 7.40 -4.26 16.82
CA GLU A 120 6.96 -3.39 17.92
C GLU A 120 6.03 -2.29 17.41
N GLU A 121 4.86 -2.18 18.04
CA GLU A 121 3.89 -1.17 17.68
C GLU A 121 4.30 0.19 18.25
N ASN A 122 4.64 1.14 17.36
CA ASN A 122 5.00 2.51 17.72
C ASN A 122 4.27 3.49 16.82
N TYR A 123 3.30 4.23 17.40
CA TYR A 123 2.45 5.16 16.66
C TYR A 123 3.25 6.16 15.81
N LYS A 124 4.33 6.74 16.34
CA LYS A 124 5.12 7.75 15.62
C LYS A 124 5.88 7.15 14.45
N ALA A 125 6.44 5.96 14.62
CA ALA A 125 7.15 5.26 13.56
C ALA A 125 6.17 4.86 12.44
N GLU A 126 5.01 4.31 12.78
CA GLU A 126 3.99 3.92 11.83
C GLU A 126 3.37 5.13 11.12
N TYR A 127 3.07 6.20 11.85
CA TYR A 127 2.59 7.46 11.27
C TYR A 127 3.58 8.03 10.26
N ARG A 128 4.88 8.06 10.60
CA ARG A 128 5.94 8.51 9.70
C ARG A 128 5.99 7.66 8.44
N ARG A 129 5.94 6.33 8.58
CA ARG A 129 5.96 5.37 7.47
C ARG A 129 4.77 5.59 6.53
N LEU A 130 3.55 5.61 7.04
CA LEU A 130 2.34 5.79 6.25
C LEU A 130 2.23 7.20 5.64
N LYS A 131 2.66 8.23 6.37
CA LYS A 131 2.73 9.59 5.85
C LYS A 131 3.70 9.69 4.67
N GLN A 132 4.87 9.05 4.76
CA GLN A 132 5.84 9.00 3.65
C GLN A 132 5.25 8.31 2.42
N MET A 133 4.50 7.20 2.58
CA MET A 133 3.76 6.58 1.48
C MET A 133 2.73 7.54 0.89
N LYS A 134 1.96 8.24 1.71
CA LYS A 134 1.00 9.27 1.25
C LYS A 134 1.67 10.38 0.44
N GLU A 135 2.85 10.83 0.85
CA GLU A 135 3.63 11.86 0.15
C GLU A 135 4.16 11.37 -1.22
N MET A 136 4.38 10.09 -1.39
CA MET A 136 4.70 9.46 -2.66
C MET A 136 3.49 9.44 -3.63
N GLY A 137 2.28 9.62 -3.12
CA GLY A 137 1.04 9.53 -3.90
C GLY A 137 0.26 8.23 -3.67
N VAL A 138 0.67 7.41 -2.70
CA VAL A 138 -0.10 6.24 -2.26
C VAL A 138 -1.45 6.69 -1.70
N ASN A 139 -2.50 6.00 -2.09
CA ASN A 139 -3.86 6.19 -1.59
C ASN A 139 -4.43 4.92 -0.93
N SER A 140 -3.68 3.82 -0.94
CA SER A 140 -4.14 2.54 -0.38
C SER A 140 -2.97 1.70 0.13
N ILE A 141 -3.23 0.90 1.16
CA ILE A 141 -2.28 -0.08 1.72
C ILE A 141 -2.92 -1.45 1.80
N ARG A 142 -2.12 -2.48 1.61
CA ARG A 142 -2.46 -3.87 1.90
C ARG A 142 -1.63 -4.34 3.08
N THR A 143 -2.28 -4.87 4.11
CA THR A 143 -1.62 -5.37 5.31
C THR A 143 -1.22 -6.81 5.08
N THR A 144 0.05 -7.07 4.86
CA THR A 144 0.57 -8.36 4.42
C THR A 144 1.20 -9.12 5.56
N HIS A 145 0.91 -10.39 5.74
CA HIS A 145 -0.26 -11.17 5.30
C HIS A 145 -1.01 -11.63 6.55
N ASN A 146 -1.41 -10.68 7.36
CA ASN A 146 -2.09 -10.87 8.65
C ASN A 146 -2.79 -9.57 9.08
N PRO A 147 -3.72 -9.63 10.05
CA PRO A 147 -4.45 -8.44 10.51
C PRO A 147 -3.52 -7.34 11.00
N ALA A 148 -3.82 -6.10 10.58
CA ALA A 148 -3.09 -4.92 11.05
C ALA A 148 -3.38 -4.60 12.52
N SER A 149 -2.52 -3.80 13.13
CA SER A 149 -2.81 -3.19 14.43
C SER A 149 -3.93 -2.15 14.34
N GLU A 150 -4.61 -1.89 15.45
CA GLU A 150 -5.60 -0.81 15.52
C GLU A 150 -4.98 0.54 15.23
N GLN A 151 -3.74 0.77 15.65
CA GLN A 151 -3.02 2.01 15.37
C GLN A 151 -2.77 2.21 13.88
N THR A 152 -2.33 1.18 13.16
CA THR A 152 -2.15 1.25 11.70
C THR A 152 -3.45 1.62 11.00
N LEU A 153 -4.57 0.98 11.39
CA LEU A 153 -5.89 1.27 10.82
C LEU A 153 -6.39 2.68 11.16
N GLN A 154 -6.14 3.15 12.37
CA GLN A 154 -6.45 4.52 12.77
C GLN A 154 -5.65 5.53 11.96
N ILE A 155 -4.33 5.35 11.85
CA ILE A 155 -3.45 6.22 11.07
C ILE A 155 -3.86 6.23 9.59
N ALA A 156 -4.23 5.08 9.02
CA ALA A 156 -4.73 5.01 7.65
C ALA A 156 -6.01 5.85 7.46
N ALA A 157 -6.94 5.80 8.41
CA ALA A 157 -8.14 6.63 8.38
C ALA A 157 -7.80 8.13 8.50
N GLU A 158 -6.85 8.49 9.36
CA GLU A 158 -6.39 9.87 9.59
C GLU A 158 -5.67 10.47 8.39
N LEU A 159 -4.88 9.68 7.69
CA LEU A 159 -4.12 10.11 6.50
C LEU A 159 -4.94 10.00 5.19
N GLY A 160 -6.11 9.39 5.22
CA GLY A 160 -6.88 9.12 4.02
C GLY A 160 -6.20 8.08 3.12
N LEU A 161 -5.91 6.91 3.67
CA LEU A 161 -5.41 5.74 2.96
C LEU A 161 -6.47 4.63 3.02
N MET A 162 -6.91 4.12 1.87
CA MET A 162 -7.76 2.93 1.85
C MET A 162 -6.97 1.72 2.32
N VAL A 163 -7.65 0.74 2.90
CA VAL A 163 -7.03 -0.48 3.42
C VAL A 163 -7.69 -1.71 2.82
N GLN A 164 -6.87 -2.60 2.28
CA GLN A 164 -7.17 -4.01 2.16
C GLN A 164 -6.62 -4.70 3.39
N GLU A 165 -7.48 -5.04 4.35
CA GLU A 165 -7.06 -5.77 5.54
C GLU A 165 -7.08 -7.27 5.26
N GLU A 166 -5.92 -7.93 5.46
CA GLU A 166 -5.72 -9.34 5.13
C GLU A 166 -5.61 -10.19 6.39
N ALA A 167 -6.29 -11.34 6.39
CA ALA A 167 -6.37 -12.20 7.56
C ALA A 167 -5.27 -13.25 7.63
N PHE A 168 -4.93 -13.88 6.50
CA PHE A 168 -4.10 -15.10 6.50
C PHE A 168 -3.08 -15.10 5.37
N ASP A 169 -1.85 -15.51 5.67
CA ASP A 169 -0.86 -15.90 4.66
C ASP A 169 -1.05 -17.35 4.20
N THR A 170 -1.70 -18.17 4.98
CA THR A 170 -1.92 -19.60 4.72
C THR A 170 -3.26 -20.07 5.26
N TRP A 171 -3.82 -21.12 4.64
CA TRP A 171 -4.93 -21.86 5.20
C TRP A 171 -4.43 -23.15 5.90
N TYR A 172 -5.15 -24.26 5.76
CA TYR A 172 -4.87 -25.54 6.43
C TYR A 172 -3.61 -26.25 5.90
N GLY A 173 -3.17 -25.97 4.67
CA GLY A 173 -1.97 -26.60 4.08
C GLY A 173 -0.65 -26.13 4.67
N GLY A 174 -0.63 -24.89 5.13
CA GLY A 174 0.58 -24.26 5.65
C GLY A 174 1.65 -23.98 4.58
N LYS A 175 2.48 -22.99 4.80
CA LYS A 175 3.66 -22.65 3.98
C LYS A 175 4.96 -22.92 4.70
N LYS A 176 4.95 -22.83 6.02
CA LYS A 176 6.12 -22.97 6.91
C LYS A 176 5.77 -23.86 8.11
N PRO A 177 6.78 -24.50 8.75
CA PRO A 177 6.53 -25.46 9.82
C PRO A 177 5.76 -24.92 11.03
N TYR A 178 5.83 -23.62 11.29
CA TYR A 178 5.25 -22.99 12.48
C TYR A 178 4.26 -21.87 12.16
N ASP A 179 3.70 -21.87 10.96
CA ASP A 179 2.71 -20.88 10.55
C ASP A 179 1.28 -21.16 11.09
N TYR A 180 0.36 -20.29 10.72
CA TYR A 180 -1.02 -20.33 11.15
C TYR A 180 -1.79 -21.57 10.66
N GLY A 181 -1.34 -22.23 9.61
CA GLY A 181 -1.98 -23.44 9.05
C GLY A 181 -2.22 -24.55 10.09
N ARG A 182 -1.33 -24.62 11.10
CA ARG A 182 -1.46 -25.59 12.22
C ARG A 182 -2.67 -25.34 13.14
N PHE A 183 -3.28 -24.16 13.10
CA PHE A 183 -4.45 -23.78 13.90
C PHE A 183 -5.72 -23.65 13.07
N PHE A 184 -5.60 -23.41 11.78
CA PHE A 184 -6.65 -22.95 10.87
C PHE A 184 -7.98 -23.71 11.00
N GLU A 185 -7.94 -25.05 11.07
CA GLU A 185 -9.13 -25.89 11.18
C GLU A 185 -9.37 -26.44 12.59
N LYS A 186 -8.54 -26.10 13.57
CA LYS A 186 -8.78 -26.52 14.96
C LYS A 186 -9.90 -25.71 15.57
N ASP A 187 -10.62 -26.34 16.50
CA ASP A 187 -11.64 -25.65 17.30
C ASP A 187 -11.00 -24.55 18.14
N ALA A 188 -11.60 -23.37 18.09
CA ALA A 188 -11.15 -22.24 18.89
C ALA A 188 -11.41 -22.49 20.37
N THR A 189 -10.40 -22.25 21.19
CA THR A 189 -10.47 -22.44 22.66
C THR A 189 -10.62 -21.13 23.42
N HIS A 190 -10.77 -20.01 22.69
CA HIS A 190 -10.99 -18.69 23.31
C HIS A 190 -12.37 -18.67 24.00
N PRO A 191 -12.50 -18.03 25.21
CA PRO A 191 -13.77 -17.96 25.94
C PRO A 191 -14.93 -17.34 25.15
N GLU A 192 -14.63 -16.42 24.22
CA GLU A 192 -15.63 -15.75 23.37
C GLU A 192 -15.91 -16.50 22.05
N ALA A 193 -15.23 -17.61 21.80
CA ALA A 193 -15.48 -18.43 20.62
C ALA A 193 -16.86 -19.10 20.73
N LYS A 194 -17.58 -19.14 19.61
CA LYS A 194 -18.85 -19.85 19.54
C LYS A 194 -18.61 -21.35 19.56
N LYS A 195 -19.57 -22.11 20.06
CA LYS A 195 -19.47 -23.57 20.12
C LYS A 195 -19.17 -24.15 18.72
N GLY A 196 -18.05 -24.85 18.58
CA GLY A 196 -17.60 -25.47 17.33
C GLY A 196 -17.04 -24.49 16.29
N GLU A 197 -16.79 -23.25 16.68
CA GLU A 197 -16.12 -22.27 15.84
C GLU A 197 -14.64 -22.65 15.66
N LYS A 198 -14.14 -22.60 14.43
CA LYS A 198 -12.71 -22.83 14.13
C LYS A 198 -11.89 -21.59 14.46
N TRP A 199 -10.58 -21.76 14.73
CA TRP A 199 -9.69 -20.62 14.95
C TRP A 199 -9.73 -19.66 13.77
N SER A 200 -9.71 -20.15 12.52
CA SER A 200 -9.83 -19.32 11.34
C SER A 200 -11.13 -18.51 11.28
N ASP A 201 -12.24 -19.05 11.75
CA ASP A 201 -13.53 -18.35 11.79
C ASP A 201 -13.55 -17.30 12.91
N TYR A 202 -13.03 -17.65 14.08
CA TYR A 202 -12.93 -16.76 15.23
C TYR A 202 -12.04 -15.56 14.93
N ASP A 203 -10.82 -15.79 14.45
CA ASP A 203 -9.87 -14.70 14.16
C ASP A 203 -10.36 -13.81 13.01
N LEU A 204 -10.93 -14.41 11.96
CA LEU A 204 -11.51 -13.64 10.86
C LEU A 204 -12.71 -12.80 11.31
N ARG A 205 -13.60 -13.38 12.12
CA ARG A 205 -14.76 -12.66 12.68
C ARG A 205 -14.32 -11.50 13.56
N THR A 206 -13.36 -11.70 14.44
CA THR A 206 -12.87 -10.67 15.36
C THR A 206 -12.13 -9.56 14.61
N MET A 207 -11.36 -9.88 13.56
CA MET A 207 -10.75 -8.87 12.67
C MET A 207 -11.82 -7.97 12.04
N VAL A 208 -12.89 -8.58 11.49
CA VAL A 208 -13.97 -7.81 10.85
C VAL A 208 -14.78 -7.01 11.88
N GLU A 209 -15.10 -7.59 13.05
CA GLU A 209 -15.81 -6.90 14.13
C GLU A 209 -15.05 -5.66 14.62
N ARG A 210 -13.73 -5.77 14.77
CA ARG A 210 -12.84 -4.67 15.15
C ARG A 210 -12.80 -3.56 14.09
N GLY A 211 -12.69 -3.96 12.82
CA GLY A 211 -12.43 -3.02 11.71
C GLY A 211 -13.66 -2.44 11.03
N LYS A 212 -14.85 -3.02 11.18
CA LYS A 212 -16.05 -2.67 10.39
C LYS A 212 -16.48 -1.20 10.46
N ASN A 213 -16.15 -0.48 11.50
CA ASN A 213 -16.46 0.94 11.66
C ASN A 213 -15.38 1.87 11.09
N ASN A 214 -14.20 1.33 10.74
CA ASN A 214 -13.12 2.14 10.19
C ASN A 214 -13.41 2.51 8.72
N PRO A 215 -13.46 3.80 8.34
CA PRO A 215 -13.78 4.21 6.97
C PRO A 215 -12.70 3.86 5.97
N ALA A 216 -11.45 3.67 6.42
CA ALA A 216 -10.33 3.34 5.56
C ALA A 216 -10.44 1.93 4.95
N ILE A 217 -10.98 0.96 5.67
CA ILE A 217 -11.08 -0.41 5.17
C ILE A 217 -12.13 -0.48 4.05
N VAL A 218 -11.73 -0.93 2.88
CA VAL A 218 -12.59 -1.10 1.69
C VAL A 218 -12.69 -2.54 1.23
N MET A 219 -11.75 -3.40 1.62
CA MET A 219 -11.70 -4.82 1.29
C MET A 219 -11.25 -5.66 2.48
N TRP A 220 -11.83 -6.86 2.59
CA TRP A 220 -11.39 -7.94 3.48
C TRP A 220 -10.74 -9.03 2.64
N SER A 221 -9.48 -9.35 2.90
CA SER A 221 -8.78 -10.44 2.22
C SER A 221 -8.69 -11.67 3.12
N ILE A 222 -9.08 -12.82 2.55
CA ILE A 222 -9.12 -14.11 3.26
C ILE A 222 -7.88 -14.96 3.04
N GLY A 223 -6.90 -14.47 2.29
CA GLY A 223 -5.66 -15.23 2.09
C GLY A 223 -4.73 -14.63 1.04
N ASN A 224 -3.50 -15.12 1.08
CA ASN A 224 -2.44 -14.80 0.14
C ASN A 224 -1.81 -16.07 -0.43
N GLU A 225 -1.82 -16.20 -1.77
CA GLU A 225 -1.12 -17.29 -2.49
C GLU A 225 -1.37 -18.68 -1.88
N ILE A 226 -2.62 -18.97 -1.61
CA ILE A 226 -3.03 -20.20 -0.94
C ILE A 226 -2.85 -21.39 -1.89
N GLY A 227 -1.86 -22.24 -1.62
CA GLY A 227 -1.52 -23.37 -2.46
C GLY A 227 -2.63 -24.40 -2.60
N GLU A 228 -3.35 -24.64 -1.52
CA GLU A 228 -4.49 -25.56 -1.44
C GLU A 228 -5.81 -25.00 -1.99
N ALA A 229 -5.87 -23.72 -2.36
CA ALA A 229 -7.04 -23.10 -2.99
C ALA A 229 -7.20 -23.52 -4.47
N ASN A 230 -7.20 -24.83 -4.71
CA ASN A 230 -7.14 -25.47 -6.03
C ASN A 230 -8.52 -25.81 -6.63
N GLY A 231 -9.62 -25.39 -5.98
CA GLY A 231 -10.99 -25.60 -6.45
C GLY A 231 -11.53 -27.02 -6.22
N ASP A 232 -10.89 -27.81 -5.37
CA ASP A 232 -11.46 -29.08 -4.88
C ASP A 232 -12.60 -28.84 -3.86
N ALA A 233 -13.28 -29.91 -3.46
CA ALA A 233 -14.44 -29.81 -2.57
C ALA A 233 -14.10 -29.15 -1.22
N HIS A 234 -12.90 -29.41 -0.68
CA HIS A 234 -12.47 -28.88 0.61
C HIS A 234 -12.15 -27.39 0.50
N SER A 235 -11.37 -26.98 -0.49
CA SER A 235 -11.04 -25.56 -0.69
C SER A 235 -12.26 -24.71 -1.06
N LEU A 236 -13.21 -25.24 -1.85
CA LEU A 236 -14.49 -24.59 -2.13
C LEU A 236 -15.37 -24.44 -0.89
N ALA A 237 -15.42 -25.46 -0.04
CA ALA A 237 -16.13 -25.36 1.24
C ALA A 237 -15.48 -24.33 2.16
N THR A 238 -14.15 -24.26 2.17
CA THR A 238 -13.38 -23.32 2.98
C THR A 238 -13.61 -21.87 2.53
N VAL A 239 -13.47 -21.54 1.25
CA VAL A 239 -13.71 -20.17 0.77
C VAL A 239 -15.15 -19.72 1.06
N LYS A 240 -16.15 -20.56 0.81
CA LYS A 240 -17.57 -20.27 1.11
C LYS A 240 -17.79 -19.99 2.60
N ARG A 241 -17.15 -20.79 3.48
CA ARG A 241 -17.20 -20.62 4.92
C ARG A 241 -16.61 -19.29 5.36
N LEU A 242 -15.40 -18.94 4.90
CA LEU A 242 -14.72 -17.69 5.23
C LEU A 242 -15.50 -16.45 4.73
N VAL A 243 -15.99 -16.50 3.49
CA VAL A 243 -16.85 -15.42 2.95
C VAL A 243 -18.10 -15.25 3.80
N LYS A 244 -18.75 -16.37 4.21
CA LYS A 244 -19.93 -16.34 5.08
C LYS A 244 -19.61 -15.73 6.45
N VAL A 245 -18.46 -16.03 7.03
CA VAL A 245 -18.02 -15.42 8.31
C VAL A 245 -17.95 -13.90 8.16
N ILE A 246 -17.25 -13.38 7.14
CA ILE A 246 -17.17 -11.94 6.90
C ILE A 246 -18.56 -11.34 6.70
N LYS A 247 -19.35 -11.89 5.77
CA LYS A 247 -20.68 -11.35 5.43
C LYS A 247 -21.70 -11.46 6.56
N SER A 248 -21.45 -12.29 7.57
CA SER A 248 -22.26 -12.33 8.78
C SER A 248 -22.07 -11.11 9.69
N VAL A 249 -20.91 -10.45 9.59
CA VAL A 249 -20.53 -9.26 10.38
C VAL A 249 -20.63 -7.99 9.53
N ASP A 250 -20.09 -8.01 8.31
CA ASP A 250 -20.03 -6.88 7.40
C ASP A 250 -20.41 -7.28 5.96
N LYS A 251 -21.54 -6.77 5.51
CA LYS A 251 -22.05 -6.96 4.14
C LYS A 251 -21.65 -5.84 3.17
N THR A 252 -20.96 -4.82 3.66
CA THR A 252 -20.75 -3.59 2.91
C THR A 252 -19.43 -3.57 2.14
N ARG A 253 -18.45 -4.38 2.54
CA ARG A 253 -17.12 -4.41 1.93
C ARG A 253 -16.93 -5.62 1.03
N TYR A 254 -16.05 -5.47 0.05
CA TYR A 254 -15.67 -6.54 -0.87
C TYR A 254 -14.80 -7.59 -0.14
N VAL A 255 -15.06 -8.86 -0.43
CA VAL A 255 -14.21 -9.97 0.01
C VAL A 255 -13.31 -10.38 -1.15
N THR A 256 -12.03 -10.55 -0.87
CA THR A 256 -11.00 -10.84 -1.86
C THR A 256 -9.96 -11.82 -1.33
N MET A 257 -9.03 -12.22 -2.20
CA MET A 257 -7.82 -12.99 -1.89
C MET A 257 -6.74 -12.65 -2.93
N GLY A 258 -5.49 -12.55 -2.49
CA GLY A 258 -4.34 -12.44 -3.40
C GLY A 258 -3.97 -13.81 -3.98
N ALA A 259 -3.93 -13.94 -5.31
CA ALA A 259 -3.67 -15.22 -5.97
C ALA A 259 -2.58 -15.12 -7.05
N ASP A 260 -1.57 -15.97 -6.95
CA ASP A 260 -0.42 -16.04 -7.89
C ASP A 260 -0.64 -17.01 -9.05
N LYS A 261 -1.62 -17.91 -8.96
CA LYS A 261 -1.80 -18.99 -9.96
C LYS A 261 -2.34 -18.50 -11.29
N PHE A 262 -2.96 -17.33 -11.33
CA PHE A 262 -3.44 -16.70 -12.58
C PHE A 262 -2.31 -16.36 -13.55
N ARG A 263 -1.05 -16.25 -13.08
CA ARG A 263 0.12 -16.08 -13.96
C ARG A 263 0.39 -17.27 -14.87
N PHE A 264 -0.18 -18.45 -14.57
CA PHE A 264 -0.05 -19.65 -15.38
C PHE A 264 -1.16 -19.82 -16.44
N GLY A 265 -1.99 -18.80 -16.63
CA GLY A 265 -3.08 -18.80 -17.62
C GLY A 265 -4.07 -19.92 -17.40
N ASP A 266 -4.23 -20.81 -18.39
CA ASP A 266 -5.19 -21.92 -18.33
C ASP A 266 -4.88 -22.95 -17.22
N GLY A 267 -3.69 -22.94 -16.66
CA GLY A 267 -3.32 -23.74 -15.48
C GLY A 267 -3.99 -23.28 -14.17
N SER A 268 -4.71 -22.15 -14.21
CA SER A 268 -5.38 -21.56 -13.06
C SER A 268 -6.78 -22.12 -12.76
N GLY A 269 -7.31 -23.05 -13.55
CA GLY A 269 -8.73 -23.46 -13.56
C GLY A 269 -9.35 -23.74 -12.19
N GLY A 270 -8.62 -24.36 -11.27
CA GLY A 270 -9.07 -24.55 -9.88
C GLY A 270 -9.19 -23.24 -9.11
N HIS A 271 -8.24 -22.32 -9.29
CA HIS A 271 -8.25 -21.00 -8.66
C HIS A 271 -9.35 -20.09 -9.22
N GLU A 272 -9.74 -20.28 -10.49
CA GLU A 272 -10.90 -19.57 -11.06
C GLU A 272 -12.19 -19.91 -10.33
N LYS A 273 -12.39 -21.18 -9.93
CA LYS A 273 -13.56 -21.58 -9.13
C LYS A 273 -13.55 -20.93 -7.72
N ILE A 274 -12.38 -20.74 -7.14
CA ILE A 274 -12.24 -20.02 -5.87
C ILE A 274 -12.57 -18.53 -6.07
N ALA A 275 -12.07 -17.92 -7.16
CA ALA A 275 -12.32 -16.53 -7.49
C ALA A 275 -13.80 -16.23 -7.73
N ASP A 276 -14.56 -17.18 -8.29
CA ASP A 276 -16.01 -17.05 -8.51
C ASP A 276 -16.82 -16.96 -7.20
N GLU A 277 -16.24 -17.34 -6.05
CA GLU A 277 -16.86 -17.22 -4.73
C GLU A 277 -16.49 -15.89 -4.03
N LEU A 278 -15.67 -15.05 -4.64
CA LEU A 278 -15.20 -13.76 -4.11
C LEU A 278 -15.92 -12.60 -4.78
N ASP A 279 -15.97 -11.44 -4.09
CA ASP A 279 -16.48 -10.20 -4.67
C ASP A 279 -15.45 -9.55 -5.61
N ALA A 280 -14.15 -9.67 -5.33
CA ALA A 280 -13.07 -9.12 -6.13
C ALA A 280 -11.89 -10.10 -6.22
N VAL A 281 -11.15 -10.05 -7.33
CA VAL A 281 -10.08 -10.99 -7.66
C VAL A 281 -8.74 -10.27 -7.65
N GLY A 282 -7.90 -10.62 -6.69
CA GLY A 282 -6.55 -10.10 -6.56
C GLY A 282 -5.55 -10.90 -7.42
N PHE A 283 -4.86 -10.21 -8.30
CA PHE A 283 -3.79 -10.77 -9.11
C PHE A 283 -2.44 -10.51 -8.44
N ASN A 284 -1.72 -11.59 -8.09
CA ASN A 284 -0.32 -11.51 -7.75
C ASN A 284 0.49 -11.83 -9.03
N TYR A 285 1.16 -10.79 -9.60
CA TYR A 285 2.04 -10.91 -10.76
C TYR A 285 1.40 -11.56 -12.00
N SER A 286 0.14 -11.31 -12.25
CA SER A 286 -0.65 -12.00 -13.30
C SER A 286 -1.12 -11.06 -14.41
N GLU A 287 -0.50 -9.91 -14.55
CA GLU A 287 -0.87 -8.85 -15.49
C GLU A 287 -0.90 -9.36 -16.95
N ASP A 288 0.03 -10.25 -17.31
CA ASP A 288 0.14 -10.77 -18.66
C ASP A 288 -1.11 -11.57 -19.11
N ASN A 289 -1.81 -12.18 -18.15
CA ASN A 289 -3.02 -12.95 -18.40
C ASN A 289 -4.32 -12.16 -18.21
N TYR A 290 -4.23 -10.87 -17.83
CA TYR A 290 -5.39 -10.04 -17.56
C TYR A 290 -6.41 -10.02 -18.70
N LYS A 291 -5.97 -9.78 -19.95
CA LYS A 291 -6.87 -9.69 -21.10
C LYS A 291 -7.62 -11.00 -21.37
N ALA A 292 -6.93 -12.13 -21.30
CA ALA A 292 -7.52 -13.46 -21.51
C ALA A 292 -8.53 -13.80 -20.40
N LEU A 293 -8.14 -13.62 -19.13
CA LEU A 293 -9.01 -13.87 -17.98
C LEU A 293 -10.20 -12.91 -17.94
N ARG A 294 -9.98 -11.66 -18.31
CA ARG A 294 -11.04 -10.67 -18.40
C ARG A 294 -12.08 -11.03 -19.48
N ALA A 295 -11.65 -11.55 -20.62
CA ALA A 295 -12.54 -12.01 -21.67
C ALA A 295 -13.34 -13.26 -21.24
N LYS A 296 -12.71 -14.18 -20.50
CA LYS A 296 -13.32 -15.39 -19.98
C LYS A 296 -14.29 -15.10 -18.82
N HIS A 297 -13.96 -14.15 -17.96
CA HIS A 297 -14.72 -13.75 -16.76
C HIS A 297 -15.08 -12.27 -16.79
N PRO A 298 -16.04 -11.85 -17.64
CA PRO A 298 -16.37 -10.44 -17.87
C PRO A 298 -16.90 -9.70 -16.64
N ASN A 299 -17.37 -10.41 -15.63
CA ASN A 299 -17.94 -9.84 -14.40
C ASN A 299 -16.96 -9.72 -13.24
N TRP A 300 -15.75 -10.27 -13.36
CA TRP A 300 -14.76 -10.17 -12.28
C TRP A 300 -14.32 -8.72 -12.05
N LEU A 301 -14.23 -8.34 -10.80
CA LEU A 301 -13.62 -7.09 -10.36
C LEU A 301 -12.15 -7.36 -10.11
N ILE A 302 -11.26 -6.95 -11.02
CA ILE A 302 -9.86 -7.34 -11.01
C ILE A 302 -8.97 -6.18 -10.59
N TYR A 303 -7.97 -6.48 -9.75
CA TYR A 303 -6.91 -5.56 -9.34
C TYR A 303 -5.61 -6.33 -9.09
N GLY A 304 -4.47 -5.62 -9.01
CA GLY A 304 -3.19 -6.20 -8.61
C GLY A 304 -3.04 -6.22 -7.09
N SER A 305 -3.23 -7.38 -6.47
CA SER A 305 -3.02 -7.55 -5.02
C SER A 305 -1.53 -7.58 -4.66
N GLU A 306 -0.69 -8.08 -5.58
CA GLU A 306 0.76 -7.88 -5.56
C GLU A 306 1.28 -7.63 -6.96
N THR A 307 2.08 -6.59 -7.13
CA THR A 307 2.67 -6.22 -8.42
C THR A 307 4.12 -5.82 -8.27
N SER A 308 4.80 -5.63 -9.37
CA SER A 308 6.20 -5.24 -9.45
C SER A 308 7.14 -6.33 -8.90
N SER A 309 7.54 -6.31 -7.65
CA SER A 309 8.68 -7.08 -7.12
C SER A 309 9.99 -6.75 -7.85
N ALA A 310 10.15 -5.48 -8.23
CA ALA A 310 11.43 -4.94 -8.62
C ALA A 310 12.37 -4.90 -7.40
N THR A 311 13.64 -5.15 -7.63
CA THR A 311 14.65 -5.21 -6.58
C THR A 311 15.63 -4.05 -6.74
N ARG A 312 16.06 -3.44 -5.63
CA ARG A 312 16.94 -2.28 -5.64
C ARG A 312 17.69 -2.09 -4.33
N THR A 313 18.92 -1.61 -4.44
CA THR A 313 19.74 -1.16 -3.30
C THR A 313 19.94 0.33 -3.43
N ARG A 314 19.51 1.11 -2.45
CA ARG A 314 19.59 2.58 -2.49
C ARG A 314 21.02 3.05 -2.77
N GLY A 315 21.17 3.84 -3.83
CA GLY A 315 22.43 4.47 -4.21
C GLY A 315 23.43 3.57 -4.92
N SER A 316 23.05 2.33 -5.27
CA SER A 316 23.87 1.43 -6.08
C SER A 316 23.43 1.47 -7.54
N TYR A 317 24.35 1.68 -8.46
CA TYR A 317 24.00 1.88 -9.87
C TYR A 317 24.84 1.01 -10.78
N PHE A 318 24.16 0.19 -11.60
CA PHE A 318 24.76 -0.74 -12.54
C PHE A 318 23.90 -0.83 -13.81
N HIS A 319 24.50 -1.24 -14.95
CA HIS A 319 23.84 -1.65 -16.19
C HIS A 319 22.52 -0.91 -16.53
N PRO A 320 22.54 0.41 -16.70
CA PRO A 320 21.30 1.22 -16.85
C PRO A 320 20.46 0.85 -18.07
N GLU A 321 21.03 0.19 -19.07
CA GLU A 321 20.39 -0.23 -20.33
C GLU A 321 19.93 -1.69 -20.34
N GLN A 322 20.17 -2.46 -19.26
CA GLN A 322 19.91 -3.89 -19.22
C GLN A 322 19.04 -4.26 -18.02
N GLU A 323 17.97 -5.02 -18.27
CA GLU A 323 17.17 -5.62 -17.21
C GLU A 323 17.86 -6.88 -16.67
N TRP A 324 17.98 -6.98 -15.34
CA TRP A 324 18.48 -8.17 -14.67
C TRP A 324 17.40 -8.86 -13.84
N VAL A 325 17.46 -10.21 -13.87
CA VAL A 325 16.41 -11.04 -13.32
C VAL A 325 16.98 -12.06 -12.34
N GLY A 326 16.57 -11.94 -11.08
CA GLY A 326 16.91 -12.88 -10.01
C GLY A 326 18.38 -12.76 -9.56
N SER A 327 18.88 -13.84 -8.93
CA SER A 327 20.22 -13.90 -8.32
C SER A 327 21.32 -14.41 -9.23
N ASN A 328 21.02 -14.70 -10.51
CA ASN A 328 22.00 -15.26 -11.45
C ASN A 328 23.11 -14.28 -11.82
N GLN A 329 22.90 -13.02 -11.53
CA GLN A 329 23.84 -11.94 -11.78
C GLN A 329 24.13 -11.30 -10.44
N SER A 330 25.23 -11.72 -9.81
CA SER A 330 25.65 -11.15 -8.54
C SER A 330 26.59 -9.98 -8.79
N TRP A 331 26.23 -8.85 -8.25
CA TRP A 331 27.09 -7.70 -8.15
C TRP A 331 27.83 -7.65 -6.80
N ARG A 332 28.76 -6.72 -6.68
CA ARG A 332 29.49 -6.43 -5.46
C ARG A 332 28.54 -6.41 -4.25
N ASN A 333 28.91 -7.07 -3.19
CA ASN A 333 28.21 -7.01 -1.91
C ASN A 333 26.72 -7.35 -1.95
N TYR A 334 26.27 -8.15 -2.90
CA TYR A 334 24.84 -8.49 -3.04
C TYR A 334 23.94 -7.27 -3.29
N GLU A 335 24.39 -6.33 -4.07
CA GLU A 335 23.61 -5.13 -4.43
C GLU A 335 22.76 -5.36 -5.67
N GLN A 336 21.69 -4.58 -5.78
CA GLN A 336 20.79 -4.51 -6.94
C GLN A 336 20.76 -3.07 -7.45
N SER A 337 20.60 -2.88 -8.77
CA SER A 337 20.67 -1.55 -9.37
C SER A 337 19.49 -0.66 -9.01
N ASP A 338 19.74 0.56 -8.55
CA ASP A 338 18.74 1.58 -8.26
C ASP A 338 18.34 2.42 -9.50
N TYR A 339 18.73 1.99 -10.70
CA TYR A 339 18.18 2.50 -11.96
C TYR A 339 16.75 2.00 -12.25
N GLY A 340 16.25 1.04 -11.44
CA GLY A 340 14.91 0.47 -11.60
C GLY A 340 14.83 -0.65 -12.65
N ASN A 341 15.96 -1.26 -13.00
CA ASN A 341 16.04 -2.31 -14.02
C ASN A 341 16.03 -3.73 -13.46
N ASP A 342 16.25 -3.91 -12.16
CA ASP A 342 16.38 -5.23 -11.54
C ASP A 342 15.04 -5.72 -10.99
N ARG A 343 14.79 -7.02 -11.10
CA ARG A 343 13.57 -7.67 -10.61
C ARG A 343 13.78 -9.16 -10.35
N VAL A 344 12.84 -9.76 -9.65
CA VAL A 344 12.75 -11.23 -9.52
C VAL A 344 12.08 -11.87 -10.72
N GLY A 345 12.25 -13.20 -10.87
CA GLY A 345 11.77 -13.94 -12.04
C GLY A 345 10.25 -13.90 -12.26
N TRP A 346 9.47 -13.77 -11.20
CA TRP A 346 8.00 -13.67 -11.27
C TRP A 346 7.49 -12.23 -11.32
N GLY A 347 8.35 -11.24 -11.07
CA GLY A 347 7.99 -9.83 -10.99
C GLY A 347 8.17 -9.06 -12.28
N LYS A 348 7.93 -7.77 -12.20
CA LYS A 348 8.13 -6.78 -13.26
C LYS A 348 8.86 -5.57 -12.69
N THR A 349 9.49 -4.76 -13.55
CA THR A 349 10.00 -3.45 -13.14
C THR A 349 8.85 -2.53 -12.70
N ALA A 350 9.15 -1.51 -11.90
CA ALA A 350 8.16 -0.53 -11.47
C ALA A 350 7.47 0.14 -12.67
N THR A 351 8.25 0.48 -13.70
CA THR A 351 7.75 1.06 -14.95
C THR A 351 6.75 0.13 -15.65
N ALA A 352 7.09 -1.16 -15.82
CA ALA A 352 6.22 -2.12 -16.51
C ALA A 352 4.91 -2.35 -15.76
N SER A 353 4.96 -2.51 -14.43
CA SER A 353 3.75 -2.67 -13.60
C SER A 353 2.85 -1.44 -13.64
N TRP A 354 3.43 -0.24 -13.52
CA TRP A 354 2.65 0.99 -13.55
C TRP A 354 2.03 1.27 -14.91
N THR A 355 2.78 1.12 -16.00
CA THR A 355 2.24 1.37 -17.35
C THR A 355 1.13 0.39 -17.70
N PHE A 356 1.25 -0.88 -17.28
CA PHE A 356 0.16 -1.84 -17.41
C PHE A 356 -1.11 -1.37 -16.68
N ASP A 357 -1.00 -1.01 -15.40
CA ASP A 357 -2.13 -0.51 -14.59
C ASP A 357 -2.74 0.75 -15.21
N ARG A 358 -1.91 1.71 -15.57
CA ARG A 358 -2.32 2.96 -16.21
C ARG A 358 -3.17 2.72 -17.47
N ASP A 359 -2.75 1.79 -18.31
CA ASP A 359 -3.32 1.60 -19.65
C ASP A 359 -4.53 0.68 -19.68
N ASN A 360 -4.88 0.03 -18.56
CA ASN A 360 -6.03 -0.88 -18.46
C ASN A 360 -7.11 -0.30 -17.51
N ALA A 361 -8.15 0.29 -18.11
CA ALA A 361 -9.20 0.99 -17.40
C ALA A 361 -9.96 0.13 -16.38
N GLY A 362 -10.33 -1.11 -16.74
CA GLY A 362 -11.05 -2.04 -15.87
C GLY A 362 -10.19 -2.71 -14.80
N TYR A 363 -8.86 -2.55 -14.86
CA TYR A 363 -7.95 -2.96 -13.78
C TYR A 363 -7.97 -1.86 -12.70
N ALA A 364 -8.45 -2.19 -11.51
CA ALA A 364 -8.80 -1.15 -10.54
C ALA A 364 -7.62 -0.51 -9.82
N GLY A 365 -6.41 -0.91 -10.14
CA GLY A 365 -5.18 -0.43 -9.52
C GLY A 365 -4.31 -1.55 -9.01
N GLN A 366 -3.27 -1.21 -8.25
CA GLN A 366 -2.24 -2.15 -7.83
C GLN A 366 -1.83 -1.94 -6.38
N PHE A 367 -1.28 -2.99 -5.76
CA PHE A 367 -0.55 -2.94 -4.51
C PHE A 367 0.88 -3.44 -4.78
N ILE A 368 1.83 -2.53 -4.73
CA ILE A 368 3.23 -2.81 -5.06
C ILE A 368 3.87 -3.66 -3.97
N TRP A 369 4.61 -4.68 -4.35
CA TRP A 369 5.49 -5.43 -3.47
C TRP A 369 6.89 -4.82 -3.51
N THR A 370 7.35 -4.02 -2.48
CA THR A 370 6.66 -3.54 -1.28
C THR A 370 6.88 -2.06 -1.06
N GLY A 371 6.14 -1.44 -0.13
CA GLY A 371 6.34 -0.04 0.20
C GLY A 371 7.67 0.20 0.92
N THR A 372 8.01 -0.65 1.89
CA THR A 372 9.27 -0.58 2.66
C THR A 372 9.98 -1.92 2.65
N ASP A 373 11.31 -1.89 2.69
CA ASP A 373 12.09 -3.10 2.96
C ASP A 373 11.74 -3.67 4.34
N TYR A 374 11.78 -4.98 4.44
CA TYR A 374 11.46 -5.73 5.64
C TYR A 374 12.50 -6.81 5.92
N ILE A 375 12.61 -7.24 7.18
CA ILE A 375 13.58 -8.24 7.62
C ILE A 375 13.01 -9.65 7.40
N GLY A 376 13.88 -10.58 7.03
CA GLY A 376 13.57 -12.01 6.97
C GLY A 376 13.43 -12.61 5.57
N GLU A 377 13.35 -11.81 4.51
CA GLU A 377 13.28 -12.29 3.13
C GLU A 377 14.34 -11.61 2.24
N PRO A 378 15.58 -12.09 2.23
CA PRO A 378 16.66 -11.48 1.45
C PRO A 378 16.64 -11.88 -0.03
N THR A 379 15.47 -11.99 -0.64
CA THR A 379 15.30 -12.28 -2.06
C THR A 379 15.88 -11.13 -2.91
N PRO A 380 16.68 -11.39 -3.98
CA PRO A 380 16.84 -12.70 -4.64
C PRO A 380 17.91 -13.62 -4.05
N TRP A 381 18.54 -13.29 -2.94
CA TRP A 381 19.68 -13.99 -2.35
C TRP A 381 19.32 -15.09 -1.33
N HIS A 382 18.04 -15.36 -1.13
CA HIS A 382 17.51 -16.24 -0.08
C HIS A 382 18.01 -17.69 -0.13
N ASN A 383 18.44 -18.17 -1.30
CA ASN A 383 19.01 -19.52 -1.47
C ASN A 383 20.53 -19.59 -1.33
N GLN A 384 21.19 -18.48 -0.99
CA GLN A 384 22.63 -18.43 -0.86
C GLN A 384 23.02 -18.47 0.64
N ASN A 385 23.39 -19.65 1.12
CA ASN A 385 23.74 -19.87 2.53
C ASN A 385 24.86 -18.98 3.09
N SER A 386 25.68 -18.41 2.21
CA SER A 386 26.82 -17.55 2.57
C SER A 386 26.46 -16.06 2.61
N THR A 387 25.25 -15.67 2.20
CA THR A 387 24.90 -14.27 2.17
C THR A 387 24.72 -13.67 3.57
N PRO A 388 25.29 -12.51 3.86
CA PRO A 388 25.05 -11.78 5.10
C PRO A 388 23.72 -11.03 5.09
N VAL A 389 23.01 -10.98 3.94
CA VAL A 389 21.80 -10.18 3.76
C VAL A 389 20.67 -10.69 4.65
N LYS A 390 20.01 -9.78 5.34
CA LYS A 390 18.90 -10.05 6.28
C LYS A 390 17.59 -9.36 5.91
N SER A 391 17.64 -8.40 4.99
CA SER A 391 16.51 -7.57 4.57
C SER A 391 16.12 -7.85 3.13
N SER A 392 14.88 -7.55 2.79
CA SER A 392 14.40 -7.57 1.40
C SER A 392 15.05 -6.47 0.56
N TYR A 393 14.92 -6.59 -0.76
CA TYR A 393 15.32 -5.58 -1.74
C TYR A 393 14.11 -4.93 -2.43
N PHE A 394 12.91 -5.36 -2.08
CA PHE A 394 11.67 -4.96 -2.75
C PHE A 394 11.18 -3.56 -2.37
N GLY A 395 11.53 -3.11 -1.16
CA GLY A 395 11.05 -1.84 -0.63
C GLY A 395 11.35 -0.66 -1.55
N ILE A 396 10.35 0.19 -1.77
CA ILE A 396 10.51 1.51 -2.40
C ILE A 396 11.25 2.45 -1.45
N VAL A 397 11.11 2.20 -0.16
CA VAL A 397 11.85 2.84 0.94
C VAL A 397 12.66 1.77 1.65
N ASP A 398 13.89 2.08 2.04
CA ASP A 398 14.75 1.14 2.76
C ASP A 398 14.34 0.97 4.24
N THR A 399 15.00 0.03 4.95
CA THR A 399 14.73 -0.24 6.37
C THR A 399 15.03 0.94 7.30
N ALA A 400 15.81 1.92 6.86
CA ALA A 400 16.08 3.16 7.59
C ALA A 400 15.02 4.25 7.35
N GLY A 401 14.04 3.99 6.48
CA GLY A 401 13.03 4.95 6.08
C GLY A 401 13.50 5.96 5.05
N ILE A 402 14.54 5.63 4.27
CA ILE A 402 15.07 6.52 3.23
C ILE A 402 14.56 6.04 1.86
N PRO A 403 13.98 6.94 1.02
CA PRO A 403 13.51 6.61 -0.31
C PRO A 403 14.62 6.09 -1.23
N LYS A 404 14.28 5.08 -2.04
CA LYS A 404 15.04 4.66 -3.23
C LYS A 404 14.47 5.35 -4.48
N ASN A 405 15.11 5.21 -5.64
CA ASN A 405 14.71 5.98 -6.81
C ASN A 405 13.29 5.70 -7.32
N ASP A 406 12.78 4.48 -7.19
CA ASP A 406 11.40 4.17 -7.58
C ASP A 406 10.35 4.94 -6.77
N TYR A 407 10.66 5.41 -5.56
CA TYR A 407 9.79 6.33 -4.82
C TYR A 407 9.47 7.58 -5.64
N TYR A 408 10.49 8.17 -6.25
CA TYR A 408 10.36 9.38 -7.04
C TYR A 408 9.76 9.11 -8.43
N LEU A 409 9.99 7.90 -8.98
CA LEU A 409 9.29 7.44 -10.18
C LEU A 409 7.78 7.43 -9.92
N TYR A 410 7.30 6.73 -8.90
CA TYR A 410 5.88 6.69 -8.56
C TYR A 410 5.33 8.06 -8.18
N GLN A 411 6.06 8.87 -7.41
CA GLN A 411 5.66 10.22 -7.07
C GLN A 411 5.45 11.09 -8.32
N SER A 412 6.32 10.98 -9.31
CA SER A 412 6.19 11.70 -10.58
C SER A 412 4.94 11.33 -11.38
N GLN A 413 4.42 10.11 -11.19
CA GLN A 413 3.24 9.57 -11.89
C GLN A 413 1.94 9.78 -11.10
N TRP A 414 1.99 9.72 -9.77
CA TRP A 414 0.81 9.70 -8.90
C TRP A 414 0.46 11.04 -8.29
N VAL A 415 1.41 11.96 -8.23
CA VAL A 415 1.21 13.29 -7.66
C VAL A 415 1.22 14.34 -8.75
N SER A 416 0.13 15.12 -8.88
CA SER A 416 0.07 16.18 -9.88
C SER A 416 1.03 17.32 -9.53
N ALA A 417 1.62 17.94 -10.55
CA ALA A 417 2.48 19.13 -10.39
C ALA A 417 1.75 20.32 -9.74
N LYS A 418 0.42 20.40 -9.88
CA LYS A 418 -0.40 21.43 -9.20
C LYS A 418 -0.41 21.24 -7.68
N LYS A 419 -0.38 19.99 -7.20
CA LYS A 419 -0.37 19.68 -5.77
C LYS A 419 1.04 19.79 -5.18
N LYS A 420 2.00 19.13 -5.83
CA LYS A 420 3.41 19.09 -5.40
C LYS A 420 4.30 18.94 -6.62
N PRO A 421 4.80 20.05 -7.18
CA PRO A 421 5.76 19.97 -8.28
C PRO A 421 7.04 19.29 -7.77
N MET A 422 7.62 18.41 -8.60
CA MET A 422 8.83 17.67 -8.24
C MET A 422 9.72 17.40 -9.44
N VAL A 423 11.00 17.29 -9.18
CA VAL A 423 12.02 16.70 -10.03
C VAL A 423 12.99 15.95 -9.12
N HIS A 424 13.49 14.82 -9.57
CA HIS A 424 14.48 14.01 -8.87
C HIS A 424 15.51 13.48 -9.85
N LEU A 425 16.79 13.71 -9.55
CA LEU A 425 17.92 13.26 -10.35
C LEU A 425 18.47 11.92 -9.87
N LEU A 426 18.87 11.07 -10.80
CA LEU A 426 19.70 9.90 -10.59
C LEU A 426 20.68 9.75 -11.75
N PRO A 427 21.83 9.07 -11.55
CA PRO A 427 22.40 8.54 -10.31
C PRO A 427 23.06 9.62 -9.46
N HIS A 428 23.72 9.25 -8.35
CA HIS A 428 24.65 10.15 -7.65
C HIS A 428 25.73 10.68 -8.60
N TRP A 429 26.45 11.75 -8.19
CA TRP A 429 27.49 12.35 -9.05
C TRP A 429 28.90 12.20 -8.44
N ASN A 430 29.30 10.93 -8.12
CA ASN A 430 30.59 10.54 -7.56
C ASN A 430 31.17 9.37 -8.39
N TRP A 431 31.77 9.69 -9.54
CA TRP A 431 32.27 8.71 -10.51
C TRP A 431 33.78 8.82 -10.72
N GLU A 432 34.53 9.18 -9.66
CA GLU A 432 35.99 9.24 -9.66
C GLU A 432 36.61 7.85 -9.67
N ASP A 433 35.91 6.84 -9.13
CA ASP A 433 36.30 5.43 -9.23
C ASP A 433 35.94 4.90 -10.62
N GLN A 434 36.98 4.62 -11.42
CA GLN A 434 36.82 4.16 -12.81
C GLN A 434 36.07 2.84 -12.89
N GLU A 435 36.28 1.91 -11.97
CA GLU A 435 35.58 0.63 -11.96
C GLU A 435 34.07 0.80 -11.74
N LEU A 436 33.66 1.75 -10.90
CA LEU A 436 32.24 2.08 -10.73
C LEU A 436 31.69 2.76 -12.00
N ALA A 437 32.42 3.69 -12.57
CA ALA A 437 32.02 4.41 -13.77
C ALA A 437 31.85 3.45 -14.97
N ASP A 438 32.74 2.49 -15.15
CA ASP A 438 32.71 1.53 -16.26
C ASP A 438 31.47 0.60 -16.24
N ASN A 439 30.87 0.38 -15.08
CA ASN A 439 29.64 -0.41 -14.93
C ASN A 439 28.36 0.35 -15.31
N VAL A 440 28.45 1.67 -15.50
CA VAL A 440 27.32 2.57 -15.74
C VAL A 440 27.46 3.32 -17.06
N ALA A 441 28.67 3.69 -17.43
CA ALA A 441 28.95 4.48 -18.62
C ALA A 441 28.61 3.71 -19.91
N ASP A 442 28.12 4.44 -20.91
CA ASP A 442 27.92 3.93 -22.25
C ASP A 442 29.26 3.79 -23.02
N ALA A 443 29.18 3.32 -24.28
CA ALA A 443 30.35 3.13 -25.14
C ALA A 443 31.14 4.41 -25.45
N GLU A 444 30.54 5.59 -25.21
CA GLU A 444 31.18 6.89 -25.35
C GLU A 444 31.69 7.44 -24.00
N ASN A 445 31.74 6.60 -22.97
CA ASN A 445 32.12 6.94 -21.60
C ASN A 445 31.26 8.07 -21.00
N LYS A 446 29.95 8.04 -21.27
CA LYS A 446 28.96 8.96 -20.71
C LYS A 446 28.05 8.25 -19.73
N ILE A 447 27.76 8.91 -18.62
CA ILE A 447 26.85 8.42 -17.58
C ILE A 447 25.42 8.79 -17.96
N PRO A 448 24.46 7.83 -17.97
CA PRO A 448 23.05 8.13 -18.13
C PRO A 448 22.50 8.84 -16.88
N VAL A 449 22.21 10.13 -17.02
CA VAL A 449 21.55 10.92 -15.99
C VAL A 449 20.07 11.00 -16.31
N ARG A 450 19.24 10.51 -15.37
CA ARG A 450 17.78 10.50 -15.51
C ARG A 450 17.13 11.50 -14.56
N ALA A 451 16.04 12.08 -14.98
CA ALA A 451 15.18 12.93 -14.15
C ALA A 451 13.75 12.38 -14.13
N TYR A 452 13.28 12.00 -12.96
CA TYR A 452 11.85 11.77 -12.72
C TYR A 452 11.19 13.11 -12.41
N SER A 453 10.09 13.44 -13.07
CA SER A 453 9.38 14.70 -12.82
C SER A 453 7.91 14.63 -13.25
N ASN A 454 7.07 15.40 -12.57
CA ASN A 454 5.69 15.66 -12.97
C ASN A 454 5.52 17.02 -13.67
N ALA A 455 6.60 17.71 -13.95
CA ALA A 455 6.64 18.95 -14.72
C ALA A 455 6.55 18.69 -16.24
N ALA A 456 6.30 19.72 -17.03
CA ALA A 456 6.21 19.59 -18.49
C ALA A 456 7.59 19.40 -19.16
N SER A 457 8.64 19.97 -18.56
CA SER A 457 10.01 19.89 -19.08
C SER A 457 11.03 20.03 -17.95
N VAL A 458 12.25 19.56 -18.22
CA VAL A 458 13.40 19.68 -17.33
C VAL A 458 14.61 20.13 -18.13
N GLU A 459 15.35 21.08 -17.59
CA GLU A 459 16.66 21.51 -18.11
C GLU A 459 17.74 21.01 -17.13
N LEU A 460 18.75 20.31 -17.67
CA LEU A 460 19.86 19.79 -16.88
C LEU A 460 21.08 20.72 -17.03
N PHE A 461 21.76 20.94 -15.91
CA PHE A 461 23.00 21.73 -15.87
C PHE A 461 24.13 20.92 -15.23
N LEU A 462 25.33 21.04 -15.72
CA LEU A 462 26.56 20.61 -15.08
C LEU A 462 27.45 21.83 -14.84
N ASN A 463 27.81 22.10 -13.58
CA ASN A 463 28.66 23.25 -13.21
C ASN A 463 28.15 24.61 -13.81
N ASN A 464 26.83 24.82 -13.74
CA ASN A 464 26.11 25.98 -14.31
C ASN A 464 26.06 26.04 -15.85
N GLN A 465 26.62 25.05 -16.55
CA GLN A 465 26.50 24.96 -18.00
C GLN A 465 25.28 24.10 -18.38
N SER A 466 24.38 24.64 -19.19
CA SER A 466 23.20 23.90 -19.66
C SER A 466 23.60 22.72 -20.56
N LEU A 467 23.08 21.56 -20.28
CA LEU A 467 23.16 20.34 -21.09
C LEU A 467 21.90 20.15 -21.96
N GLY A 468 21.02 21.13 -21.94
CA GLY A 468 19.82 21.19 -22.76
C GLY A 468 18.53 20.93 -22.02
N LEU A 469 17.46 21.51 -22.55
CA LEU A 469 16.07 21.30 -22.11
C LEU A 469 15.49 20.09 -22.82
N LYS A 470 14.84 19.20 -22.05
CA LYS A 470 14.01 18.10 -22.57
C LYS A 470 12.57 18.23 -22.10
N LYS A 471 11.62 17.76 -22.92
CA LYS A 471 10.18 17.85 -22.66
C LYS A 471 9.58 16.47 -22.62
N PHE A 472 8.60 16.28 -21.74
CA PHE A 472 7.74 15.11 -21.77
C PHE A 472 6.70 15.24 -22.88
N ASN A 473 6.35 14.11 -23.49
CA ASN A 473 5.26 13.96 -24.44
C ASN A 473 3.95 13.70 -23.69
N LYS A 474 3.00 14.62 -23.79
CA LYS A 474 1.67 14.46 -23.20
C LYS A 474 0.83 13.51 -24.03
N LYS A 475 0.13 12.60 -23.37
CA LYS A 475 -0.73 11.59 -23.95
C LYS A 475 -1.99 11.40 -23.11
N GLU A 476 -2.94 10.63 -23.63
CA GLU A 476 -4.15 10.20 -22.93
C GLU A 476 -4.31 8.70 -23.04
N THR A 477 -4.83 8.10 -21.96
CA THR A 477 -5.25 6.70 -21.93
C THR A 477 -6.54 6.54 -22.73
N SER A 478 -6.94 5.30 -23.05
CA SER A 478 -8.18 5.00 -23.78
C SER A 478 -9.45 5.48 -23.06
N ASP A 479 -9.37 5.73 -21.77
CA ASP A 479 -10.46 6.24 -20.92
C ASP A 479 -10.30 7.72 -20.55
N GLY A 480 -9.44 8.47 -21.28
CA GLY A 480 -9.31 9.93 -21.20
C GLY A 480 -8.48 10.47 -20.04
N ARG A 481 -7.66 9.64 -19.38
CA ARG A 481 -6.76 10.12 -18.34
C ARG A 481 -5.43 10.59 -18.94
N SER A 482 -5.07 11.83 -18.64
CA SER A 482 -3.81 12.41 -19.12
C SER A 482 -2.60 11.78 -18.42
N TYR A 483 -1.55 11.53 -19.17
CA TYR A 483 -0.24 11.11 -18.68
C TYR A 483 0.88 11.69 -19.54
N GLN A 484 2.13 11.47 -19.15
CA GLN A 484 3.29 11.91 -19.91
C GLN A 484 4.39 10.85 -19.94
N GLU A 485 5.15 10.84 -21.01
CA GLU A 485 6.29 9.93 -21.24
C GLU A 485 7.48 10.70 -21.81
N GLY A 486 8.67 10.12 -21.68
CA GLY A 486 9.90 10.64 -22.26
C GLY A 486 9.94 10.50 -23.79
N ALA A 487 11.11 10.22 -24.34
CA ALA A 487 11.30 10.10 -25.79
C ALA A 487 10.65 8.83 -26.36
N ASN A 488 10.65 7.74 -25.60
CA ASN A 488 10.13 6.43 -26.02
C ASN A 488 8.83 6.08 -25.31
N PRO A 489 8.00 5.19 -25.88
CA PRO A 489 6.84 4.64 -25.19
C PRO A 489 7.26 3.97 -23.86
N HIS A 490 6.48 4.22 -22.81
CA HIS A 490 6.71 3.71 -21.46
C HIS A 490 8.00 4.22 -20.78
N GLU A 491 8.68 5.19 -21.34
CA GLU A 491 9.80 5.88 -20.70
C GLU A 491 9.26 6.96 -19.74
N LEU A 492 9.39 6.71 -18.44
CA LEU A 492 8.81 7.58 -17.41
C LEU A 492 9.79 8.61 -16.85
N TYR A 493 10.84 8.90 -17.60
CA TYR A 493 11.91 9.84 -17.25
C TYR A 493 12.40 10.63 -18.45
N LEU A 494 13.17 11.66 -18.20
CA LEU A 494 14.01 12.32 -19.21
C LEU A 494 15.46 11.95 -18.94
N GLU A 495 16.23 11.63 -19.99
CA GLU A 495 17.60 11.15 -19.84
C GLU A 495 18.60 12.00 -20.66
N TRP A 496 19.76 12.26 -20.07
CA TRP A 496 20.94 12.84 -20.70
C TRP A 496 22.12 11.91 -20.58
N LYS A 497 22.94 11.79 -21.61
CA LYS A 497 24.22 11.09 -21.59
C LYS A 497 25.31 12.12 -21.29
N VAL A 498 25.93 12.06 -20.12
CA VAL A 498 26.79 13.11 -19.57
C VAL A 498 28.20 12.59 -19.30
N ALA A 499 29.21 13.20 -19.90
CA ALA A 499 30.58 12.90 -19.54
C ALA A 499 30.86 13.36 -18.10
N TYR A 500 31.46 12.50 -17.29
CA TYR A 500 31.74 12.83 -15.91
C TYR A 500 32.74 13.97 -15.76
N GLN A 501 32.34 14.96 -14.98
CA GLN A 501 33.20 16.01 -14.43
C GLN A 501 32.76 16.27 -13.01
N PRO A 502 33.67 16.28 -12.02
CA PRO A 502 33.32 16.62 -10.65
C PRO A 502 32.62 17.97 -10.56
N GLY A 503 31.67 18.08 -9.65
CA GLY A 503 30.96 19.34 -9.44
C GLY A 503 29.48 19.13 -9.15
N THR A 504 28.66 19.98 -9.75
CA THR A 504 27.21 20.05 -9.46
C THR A 504 26.40 19.70 -10.70
N LEU A 505 25.57 18.65 -10.57
CA LEU A 505 24.42 18.42 -11.44
C LEU A 505 23.18 19.11 -10.85
N GLU A 506 22.46 19.85 -11.67
CA GLU A 506 21.24 20.54 -11.28
C GLU A 506 20.15 20.37 -12.33
N ALA A 507 18.96 19.98 -11.90
CA ALA A 507 17.78 19.89 -12.75
C ALA A 507 16.80 21.00 -12.40
N VAL A 508 16.33 21.73 -13.40
CA VAL A 508 15.31 22.78 -13.28
C VAL A 508 14.06 22.34 -14.02
N ALA A 509 13.02 22.03 -13.27
CA ALA A 509 11.73 21.60 -13.81
C ALA A 509 10.83 22.81 -14.08
N ARG A 510 10.17 22.82 -15.25
CA ARG A 510 9.34 23.93 -15.71
C ARG A 510 7.93 23.46 -16.09
N ASP A 511 6.95 24.31 -15.86
CA ASP A 511 5.58 24.11 -16.32
C ASP A 511 5.44 24.35 -17.84
N ASP A 512 4.20 24.27 -18.34
CA ASP A 512 3.88 24.48 -19.76
C ASP A 512 4.17 25.90 -20.25
N GLN A 513 4.24 26.86 -19.35
CA GLN A 513 4.57 28.27 -19.64
C GLN A 513 6.09 28.55 -19.55
N GLY A 514 6.88 27.53 -19.21
CA GLY A 514 8.34 27.68 -19.06
C GLY A 514 8.76 28.24 -17.70
N LYS A 515 7.83 28.44 -16.76
CA LYS A 515 8.13 28.90 -15.41
C LYS A 515 8.74 27.74 -14.60
N GLU A 516 9.81 28.03 -13.86
CA GLU A 516 10.38 27.10 -12.91
C GLU A 516 9.38 26.79 -11.79
N ILE A 517 9.19 25.48 -11.51
CA ILE A 517 8.27 24.99 -10.49
C ILE A 517 8.93 24.03 -9.49
N ALA A 518 10.07 23.43 -9.84
CA ALA A 518 10.85 22.58 -8.95
C ALA A 518 12.32 22.55 -9.37
N ARG A 519 13.19 22.17 -8.45
CA ARG A 519 14.63 22.04 -8.67
C ARG A 519 15.20 20.91 -7.82
N ASP A 520 16.15 20.18 -8.38
CA ASP A 520 16.95 19.18 -7.66
C ASP A 520 18.43 19.38 -7.97
N LYS A 521 19.28 18.97 -7.01
CA LYS A 521 20.71 19.20 -7.09
C LYS A 521 21.49 18.07 -6.44
N ILE A 522 22.44 17.53 -7.20
CA ILE A 522 23.40 16.54 -6.74
C ILE A 522 24.81 17.13 -6.86
N VAL A 523 25.63 16.91 -5.86
CA VAL A 523 26.99 17.44 -5.80
C VAL A 523 27.98 16.31 -5.59
N THR A 524 29.10 16.33 -6.32
CA THR A 524 30.22 15.44 -6.06
C THR A 524 30.70 15.66 -4.61
N ALA A 525 30.65 14.63 -3.80
CA ALA A 525 31.03 14.68 -2.40
C ALA A 525 32.54 14.53 -2.25
N GLY A 526 33.13 15.30 -1.34
CA GLY A 526 34.48 15.08 -0.84
C GLY A 526 34.50 13.99 0.26
N GLN A 527 35.65 13.88 0.94
CA GLN A 527 35.77 12.98 2.09
C GLN A 527 34.80 13.37 3.22
N PRO A 528 34.23 12.41 3.96
CA PRO A 528 33.37 12.70 5.09
C PRO A 528 34.05 13.59 6.12
N ALA A 529 33.47 14.75 6.43
CA ALA A 529 34.03 15.74 7.35
C ALA A 529 33.38 15.73 8.75
N GLY A 530 32.18 15.16 8.88
CA GLY A 530 31.46 15.12 10.15
C GLY A 530 30.04 14.55 10.03
N VAL A 531 29.41 14.32 11.16
CA VAL A 531 28.02 13.88 11.29
C VAL A 531 27.19 15.01 11.89
N ARG A 532 26.09 15.36 11.25
CA ARG A 532 25.12 16.33 11.76
C ARG A 532 23.80 15.61 12.07
N LEU A 533 23.33 15.72 13.30
CA LEU A 533 21.99 15.28 13.69
C LEU A 533 21.00 16.45 13.51
N VAL A 534 19.94 16.18 12.79
CA VAL A 534 18.85 17.14 12.59
C VAL A 534 17.59 16.55 13.22
N LYS A 535 17.05 17.25 14.22
CA LYS A 535 15.76 16.86 14.83
C LYS A 535 14.63 17.17 13.84
N GLU A 536 13.75 16.20 13.60
CA GLU A 536 12.49 16.49 12.92
C GLU A 536 11.64 17.44 13.78
N GLU A 537 11.19 18.56 13.22
CA GLU A 537 10.47 19.60 13.96
C GLU A 537 9.06 19.19 14.41
N HIS A 538 8.54 18.10 13.92
CA HIS A 538 7.23 17.56 14.29
C HIS A 538 7.34 16.53 15.42
N ALA A 539 7.65 17.01 16.63
CA ALA A 539 7.29 16.25 17.81
C ALA A 539 5.75 16.24 17.88
N ILE A 540 5.13 15.10 17.55
CA ILE A 540 3.72 14.88 17.84
C ILE A 540 3.59 14.92 19.37
N ALA A 541 2.87 15.92 19.88
CA ALA A 541 2.61 16.08 21.31
C ALA A 541 1.67 14.97 21.81
#